data_6910deaff1ab0c1ce26d8f62c4082a19
#
_entry.id   6910deaff1ab0c1ce26d8f62c4082a19
#
_cell.length_a   1.000
_cell.length_b   1.000
_cell.length_c   1.000
_cell.angle_alpha   90.00
_cell.angle_beta   90.00
_cell.angle_gamma   90.00
#
_symmetry.space_group_name_H-M   'P 1'
#
loop_
_entity.id
_entity.type
_entity.pdbx_description
1 polymer ?
#
loop_
_entity_poly.entity_id
_entity_poly.type
_entity_poly.pdbx_seq_one_letter_code
_entity_poly.pdbx_strand_id
1 'polypeptide(L)'
;MKSAFLALATIASLYAQTPKTLAPIDLTGNWVSIVTEDWRYRMLTAPKGDYYSLPLNQEAIKAAMAYTPTQADACKNYGAPTIMRAPGRIRIAWDNDSTLKLEADAGKQTRVFSFADAAATPTYSAGTGMMQPPKPVSGEPTLQGVSAAQWQTPQSTRSYWNKVSAQNPNTPGFPGINMQGPPTPPDPRNLGGSLKVVTTHIRPGFLRNNGVPYSANVLLTEYYDLHKESNGDQWLVVTSIVEDAQYLDAPWVTTSHFKRELDGSKWDPQPCELILPNK
;
A
#
# COMPACT_ATOMS: atom_id res chain seq x y z
N MET A 1 -3.86 -68.88 -15.53
CA MET A 1 -4.58 -67.81 -14.82
C MET A 1 -3.64 -66.59 -14.79
N LYS A 2 -3.91 -65.55 -15.61
CA LYS A 2 -3.10 -64.32 -15.66
C LYS A 2 -3.88 -63.22 -14.92
N SER A 3 -3.39 -62.81 -13.76
CA SER A 3 -3.97 -61.74 -12.97
C SER A 3 -3.47 -60.39 -13.51
N ALA A 4 -4.40 -59.60 -14.04
CA ALA A 4 -4.11 -58.22 -14.47
C ALA A 4 -4.29 -57.30 -13.25
N PHE A 5 -3.20 -56.65 -12.84
CA PHE A 5 -3.21 -55.57 -11.83
C PHE A 5 -3.63 -54.27 -12.53
N LEU A 6 -4.81 -53.77 -12.19
CA LEU A 6 -5.28 -52.45 -12.61
C LEU A 6 -4.67 -51.40 -11.68
N ALA A 7 -3.71 -50.64 -12.16
CA ALA A 7 -3.16 -49.51 -11.41
C ALA A 7 -4.11 -48.31 -11.56
N LEU A 8 -4.77 -47.94 -10.44
CA LEU A 8 -5.60 -46.74 -10.35
C LEU A 8 -4.63 -45.52 -10.15
N ALA A 9 -4.43 -44.79 -11.21
CA ALA A 9 -3.69 -43.51 -11.13
C ALA A 9 -4.64 -42.45 -10.57
N THR A 10 -4.47 -42.10 -9.28
CA THR A 10 -5.11 -40.92 -8.66
C THR A 10 -4.46 -39.66 -9.19
N ILE A 11 -5.15 -38.94 -10.08
CA ILE A 11 -4.79 -37.60 -10.52
C ILE A 11 -5.11 -36.67 -9.35
N ALA A 12 -4.11 -36.36 -8.52
CA ALA A 12 -4.20 -35.27 -7.58
C ALA A 12 -4.21 -33.97 -8.38
N SER A 13 -5.37 -33.33 -8.49
CA SER A 13 -5.50 -31.98 -9.04
C SER A 13 -4.73 -31.04 -8.13
N LEU A 14 -3.54 -30.63 -8.54
CA LEU A 14 -2.81 -29.52 -7.95
C LEU A 14 -3.62 -28.24 -8.21
N TYR A 15 -4.46 -27.86 -7.27
CA TYR A 15 -5.04 -26.52 -7.27
C TYR A 15 -3.87 -25.54 -7.11
N ALA A 16 -3.58 -24.80 -8.17
CA ALA A 16 -2.60 -23.72 -8.11
C ALA A 16 -3.06 -22.72 -7.04
N GLN A 17 -2.23 -22.52 -6.01
CA GLN A 17 -2.51 -21.54 -4.97
C GLN A 17 -2.43 -20.14 -5.59
N THR A 18 -3.53 -19.43 -5.62
CA THR A 18 -3.61 -18.06 -6.14
C THR A 18 -3.40 -17.05 -5.01
N PRO A 19 -2.95 -15.83 -5.30
CA PRO A 19 -2.87 -14.75 -4.31
C PRO A 19 -4.17 -14.53 -3.54
N LYS A 20 -5.32 -14.70 -4.19
CA LYS A 20 -6.64 -14.61 -3.58
C LYS A 20 -6.89 -15.74 -2.56
N THR A 21 -6.54 -16.99 -2.90
CA THR A 21 -6.72 -18.13 -2.00
C THR A 21 -5.70 -18.14 -0.85
N LEU A 22 -4.56 -17.48 -1.04
CA LEU A 22 -3.50 -17.33 -0.04
C LEU A 22 -3.66 -16.08 0.85
N ALA A 23 -4.71 -15.28 0.63
CA ALA A 23 -4.93 -14.04 1.38
C ALA A 23 -5.08 -14.32 2.88
N PRO A 24 -4.17 -13.80 3.74
CA PRO A 24 -4.24 -14.02 5.18
C PRO A 24 -5.32 -13.16 5.86
N ILE A 25 -5.79 -12.13 5.17
CA ILE A 25 -6.83 -11.20 5.60
C ILE A 25 -7.77 -10.89 4.43
N ASP A 26 -9.03 -10.63 4.71
CA ASP A 26 -10.01 -10.22 3.71
C ASP A 26 -10.22 -8.71 3.74
N LEU A 27 -9.60 -8.01 2.80
CA LEU A 27 -9.70 -6.57 2.62
C LEU A 27 -10.93 -6.14 1.81
N THR A 28 -11.67 -7.09 1.22
CA THR A 28 -12.80 -6.76 0.34
C THR A 28 -13.94 -6.09 1.12
N GLY A 29 -14.68 -5.22 0.44
CA GLY A 29 -15.86 -4.55 1.00
C GLY A 29 -15.85 -3.04 0.80
N ASN A 30 -16.75 -2.37 1.53
CA ASN A 30 -16.93 -0.92 1.52
C ASN A 30 -16.36 -0.34 2.81
N TRP A 31 -15.62 0.75 2.69
CA TRP A 31 -14.89 1.37 3.77
C TRP A 31 -15.08 2.88 3.74
N VAL A 32 -15.31 3.50 4.90
CA VAL A 32 -15.40 4.95 5.04
C VAL A 32 -14.19 5.49 5.80
N SER A 33 -13.57 6.54 5.28
CA SER A 33 -12.45 7.22 5.94
C SER A 33 -12.88 7.83 7.27
N ILE A 34 -12.11 7.54 8.32
CA ILE A 34 -12.24 8.19 9.63
C ILE A 34 -10.96 9.02 9.82
N VAL A 35 -11.10 10.34 9.73
CA VAL A 35 -9.97 11.25 9.84
C VAL A 35 -9.64 11.51 11.30
N THR A 36 -8.64 10.77 11.81
CA THR A 36 -8.19 10.84 13.20
C THR A 36 -6.87 11.60 13.35
N GLU A 37 -6.04 11.56 12.32
CA GLU A 37 -4.74 12.22 12.27
C GLU A 37 -4.68 13.25 11.14
N ASP A 38 -3.85 14.25 11.30
CA ASP A 38 -3.63 15.32 10.29
C ASP A 38 -4.91 15.98 9.77
N TRP A 39 -5.99 15.98 10.57
CA TRP A 39 -7.33 16.43 10.15
C TRP A 39 -7.28 17.84 9.53
N ARG A 40 -6.44 18.74 10.06
CA ARG A 40 -6.26 20.10 9.57
C ARG A 40 -5.81 20.13 8.10
N TYR A 41 -4.94 19.19 7.71
CA TYR A 41 -4.36 19.12 6.36
C TYR A 41 -5.13 18.20 5.42
N ARG A 42 -5.98 17.36 5.97
CA ARG A 42 -6.83 16.42 5.21
C ARG A 42 -8.20 17.02 4.91
N MET A 43 -8.76 17.78 5.86
CA MET A 43 -10.10 18.36 5.76
C MET A 43 -10.11 19.80 5.26
N LEU A 44 -8.98 20.50 5.41
CA LEU A 44 -8.83 21.90 5.00
C LEU A 44 -7.60 22.06 4.09
N THR A 45 -7.61 23.07 3.26
CA THR A 45 -6.41 23.48 2.52
C THR A 45 -5.62 24.47 3.38
N ALA A 46 -4.43 24.06 3.79
CA ALA A 46 -3.52 24.91 4.52
C ALA A 46 -3.03 26.09 3.63
N PRO A 47 -2.73 27.26 4.22
CA PRO A 47 -2.14 28.35 3.47
C PRO A 47 -0.76 28.00 2.94
N LYS A 48 -0.28 28.76 1.95
CA LYS A 48 1.12 28.67 1.49
C LYS A 48 2.07 28.91 2.64
N GLY A 49 3.14 28.12 2.69
CA GLY A 49 4.13 28.18 3.79
C GLY A 49 3.82 27.29 4.99
N ASP A 50 2.58 26.81 5.12
CA ASP A 50 2.22 25.84 6.16
C ASP A 50 2.45 24.41 5.68
N TYR A 51 3.68 23.94 5.86
CA TYR A 51 4.13 22.61 5.43
C TYR A 51 4.52 21.72 6.62
N TYR A 52 3.96 21.99 7.79
CA TYR A 52 4.23 21.24 9.01
C TYR A 52 4.05 19.72 8.80
N SER A 53 4.93 18.93 9.42
CA SER A 53 5.00 17.46 9.34
C SER A 53 5.43 16.87 7.98
N LEU A 54 5.81 17.69 7.01
CA LEU A 54 6.39 17.21 5.74
C LEU A 54 7.91 17.44 5.77
N PRO A 55 8.73 16.41 5.52
CA PRO A 55 10.19 16.53 5.47
C PRO A 55 10.65 17.12 4.12
N LEU A 56 10.24 18.37 3.84
CA LEU A 56 10.51 19.04 2.56
C LEU A 56 11.94 19.57 2.49
N ASN A 57 12.60 19.33 1.36
CA ASN A 57 13.82 20.03 1.02
C ASN A 57 13.53 21.44 0.45
N GLN A 58 14.59 22.20 0.18
CA GLN A 58 14.47 23.58 -0.31
C GLN A 58 13.81 23.67 -1.69
N GLU A 59 14.00 22.69 -2.55
CA GLU A 59 13.38 22.67 -3.89
C GLU A 59 11.87 22.48 -3.79
N ALA A 60 11.40 21.60 -2.89
CA ALA A 60 9.97 21.42 -2.63
C ALA A 60 9.33 22.69 -2.09
N ILE A 61 9.97 23.36 -1.12
CA ILE A 61 9.49 24.61 -0.53
C ILE A 61 9.39 25.69 -1.62
N LYS A 62 10.42 25.84 -2.44
CA LYS A 62 10.42 26.80 -3.56
C LYS A 62 9.30 26.51 -4.54
N ALA A 63 9.12 25.25 -4.95
CA ALA A 63 8.06 24.85 -5.87
C ALA A 63 6.66 25.10 -5.27
N ALA A 64 6.44 24.73 -4.00
CA ALA A 64 5.17 24.96 -3.31
C ALA A 64 4.85 26.45 -3.13
N MET A 65 5.85 27.28 -2.82
CA MET A 65 5.67 28.74 -2.72
C MET A 65 5.35 29.39 -4.07
N ALA A 66 5.90 28.87 -5.16
CA ALA A 66 5.63 29.36 -6.52
C ALA A 66 4.29 28.88 -7.09
N TYR A 67 3.70 27.83 -6.50
CA TYR A 67 2.48 27.21 -7.02
C TYR A 67 1.30 28.19 -7.04
N THR A 68 0.64 28.25 -8.18
CA THR A 68 -0.65 28.95 -8.36
C THR A 68 -1.65 27.93 -8.93
N PRO A 69 -2.74 27.64 -8.20
CA PRO A 69 -3.71 26.64 -8.62
C PRO A 69 -4.37 26.99 -9.97
N THR A 70 -4.49 25.98 -10.82
CA THR A 70 -5.22 26.07 -12.08
C THR A 70 -6.20 24.90 -12.21
N GLN A 71 -7.23 25.03 -13.05
CA GLN A 71 -8.19 23.93 -13.26
C GLN A 71 -7.52 22.65 -13.78
N ALA A 72 -6.40 22.76 -14.50
CA ALA A 72 -5.61 21.61 -14.95
C ALA A 72 -4.98 20.80 -13.79
N ASP A 73 -4.91 21.38 -12.61
CA ASP A 73 -4.34 20.75 -11.40
C ASP A 73 -5.38 19.97 -10.60
N ALA A 74 -6.66 20.03 -10.94
CA ALA A 74 -7.75 19.46 -10.15
C ALA A 74 -7.52 18.00 -9.72
N CYS A 75 -6.94 17.16 -10.60
CA CYS A 75 -6.65 15.77 -10.27
C CYS A 75 -5.30 15.51 -9.59
N LYS A 76 -4.40 16.51 -9.50
CA LYS A 76 -3.04 16.30 -8.99
C LYS A 76 -2.97 15.91 -7.51
N ASN A 77 -4.01 16.23 -6.73
CA ASN A 77 -4.14 15.86 -5.31
C ASN A 77 -4.74 14.47 -5.09
N TYR A 78 -5.16 13.78 -6.15
CA TYR A 78 -5.80 12.46 -6.09
C TYR A 78 -4.89 11.36 -6.62
N GLY A 79 -3.58 11.61 -6.71
CA GLY A 79 -2.60 10.60 -7.09
C GLY A 79 -2.39 9.53 -6.02
N ALA A 80 -1.74 8.42 -6.38
CA ALA A 80 -1.50 7.31 -5.48
C ALA A 80 -0.88 7.72 -4.12
N PRO A 81 0.08 8.67 -4.04
CA PRO A 81 0.66 9.08 -2.75
C PRO A 81 -0.31 9.75 -1.78
N THR A 82 -1.48 10.18 -2.25
CA THR A 82 -2.41 10.99 -1.45
C THR A 82 -3.84 10.47 -1.42
N ILE A 83 -4.24 9.63 -2.37
CA ILE A 83 -5.64 9.20 -2.47
C ILE A 83 -6.17 8.53 -1.19
N MET A 84 -5.34 7.77 -0.47
CA MET A 84 -5.73 7.14 0.79
C MET A 84 -5.92 8.15 1.93
N ARG A 85 -5.44 9.37 1.78
CA ARG A 85 -5.62 10.47 2.74
C ARG A 85 -6.85 11.32 2.44
N ALA A 86 -7.40 11.24 1.24
CA ALA A 86 -8.62 11.95 0.89
C ALA A 86 -9.80 11.46 1.76
N PRO A 87 -10.56 12.37 2.39
CA PRO A 87 -11.80 11.99 3.05
C PRO A 87 -12.78 11.44 2.02
N GLY A 88 -13.40 10.31 2.32
CA GLY A 88 -14.33 9.67 1.40
C GLY A 88 -14.47 8.18 1.67
N ARG A 89 -14.92 7.45 0.69
CA ARG A 89 -15.11 6.00 0.73
C ARG A 89 -14.21 5.31 -0.26
N ILE A 90 -13.84 4.08 0.08
CA ILE A 90 -13.17 3.18 -0.83
C ILE A 90 -13.92 1.86 -0.90
N ARG A 91 -13.82 1.19 -2.05
CA ARG A 91 -14.28 -0.17 -2.28
C ARG A 91 -13.09 -1.01 -2.68
N ILE A 92 -12.98 -2.18 -2.06
CA ILE A 92 -11.94 -3.13 -2.40
C ILE A 92 -12.59 -4.43 -2.85
N ALA A 93 -12.20 -4.94 -4.00
CA ALA A 93 -12.72 -6.19 -4.55
C ALA A 93 -11.66 -6.91 -5.38
N TRP A 94 -11.74 -8.23 -5.44
CA TRP A 94 -10.95 -9.00 -6.39
C TRP A 94 -11.50 -8.82 -7.81
N ASP A 95 -10.64 -8.39 -8.72
CA ASP A 95 -10.93 -8.36 -10.16
C ASP A 95 -10.74 -9.74 -10.78
N ASN A 96 -9.70 -10.45 -10.32
CA ASN A 96 -9.44 -11.86 -10.63
C ASN A 96 -8.60 -12.48 -9.49
N ASP A 97 -8.10 -13.70 -9.67
CA ASP A 97 -7.36 -14.43 -8.62
C ASP A 97 -5.99 -13.85 -8.27
N SER A 98 -5.45 -12.95 -9.09
CA SER A 98 -4.13 -12.31 -8.90
C SER A 98 -4.17 -10.78 -8.89
N THR A 99 -5.35 -10.18 -8.94
CA THR A 99 -5.50 -8.73 -9.04
C THR A 99 -6.58 -8.24 -8.08
N LEU A 100 -6.18 -7.36 -7.15
CA LEU A 100 -7.08 -6.67 -6.24
C LEU A 100 -7.32 -5.24 -6.76
N LYS A 101 -8.58 -4.82 -6.84
CA LYS A 101 -8.98 -3.49 -7.27
C LYS A 101 -9.44 -2.68 -6.07
N LEU A 102 -8.95 -1.43 -5.97
CA LEU A 102 -9.39 -0.44 -5.03
C LEU A 102 -9.99 0.74 -5.80
N GLU A 103 -11.23 1.07 -5.52
CA GLU A 103 -11.91 2.24 -6.05
C GLU A 103 -12.08 3.27 -4.93
N ALA A 104 -11.82 4.54 -5.20
CA ALA A 104 -12.09 5.67 -4.30
C ALA A 104 -13.18 6.55 -4.89
N ASP A 105 -14.15 6.97 -4.08
CA ASP A 105 -15.18 7.92 -4.48
C ASP A 105 -14.59 9.33 -4.66
N ALA A 106 -13.67 9.73 -3.81
CA ALA A 106 -12.93 10.97 -3.93
C ALA A 106 -12.11 11.01 -5.24
N GLY A 107 -12.37 11.97 -6.09
CA GLY A 107 -11.73 12.12 -7.40
C GLY A 107 -12.09 11.00 -8.39
N LYS A 108 -12.99 10.07 -8.06
CA LYS A 108 -13.39 8.92 -8.88
C LYS A 108 -12.18 8.14 -9.40
N GLN A 109 -11.31 7.71 -8.49
CA GLN A 109 -10.06 7.04 -8.83
C GLN A 109 -10.16 5.52 -8.70
N THR A 110 -9.38 4.81 -9.51
CA THR A 110 -9.24 3.34 -9.43
C THR A 110 -7.77 2.98 -9.40
N ARG A 111 -7.40 2.11 -8.45
CA ARG A 111 -6.05 1.51 -8.32
C ARG A 111 -6.15 0.02 -8.55
N VAL A 112 -5.16 -0.54 -9.22
CA VAL A 112 -5.06 -1.97 -9.50
C VAL A 112 -3.80 -2.51 -8.86
N PHE A 113 -3.94 -3.46 -7.95
CA PHE A 113 -2.84 -4.09 -7.23
C PHE A 113 -2.57 -5.46 -7.84
N SER A 114 -1.48 -5.58 -8.59
CA SER A 114 -1.08 -6.82 -9.27
C SER A 114 -0.15 -7.66 -8.40
N PHE A 115 -0.50 -8.91 -8.17
CA PHE A 115 0.36 -9.88 -7.50
C PHE A 115 1.32 -10.60 -8.47
N ALA A 116 1.13 -10.40 -9.78
CA ALA A 116 1.97 -11.02 -10.80
C ALA A 116 3.27 -10.24 -11.04
N ASP A 117 3.29 -8.94 -10.74
CA ASP A 117 4.40 -8.03 -11.03
C ASP A 117 5.42 -7.94 -9.87
N ALA A 118 5.88 -9.07 -9.37
CA ALA A 118 7.00 -9.09 -8.41
C ALA A 118 8.27 -8.35 -8.93
N ALA A 119 8.33 -8.11 -10.24
CA ALA A 119 9.39 -7.33 -10.88
C ALA A 119 9.37 -5.83 -10.55
N ALA A 120 8.21 -5.28 -10.15
CA ALA A 120 8.06 -3.89 -9.71
C ALA A 120 8.39 -3.69 -8.22
N THR A 121 8.60 -4.78 -7.46
CA THR A 121 8.90 -4.67 -6.03
C THR A 121 10.38 -4.32 -5.85
N PRO A 122 10.73 -3.24 -5.15
CA PRO A 122 12.11 -2.95 -4.80
C PRO A 122 12.69 -4.12 -4.00
N THR A 123 13.82 -4.65 -4.45
CA THR A 123 14.54 -5.68 -3.70
C THR A 123 15.55 -5.01 -2.77
N TYR A 124 15.52 -5.39 -1.50
CA TYR A 124 16.52 -4.98 -0.54
C TYR A 124 17.84 -5.69 -0.84
N SER A 125 18.88 -4.95 -1.16
CA SER A 125 20.23 -5.53 -1.30
C SER A 125 20.86 -5.71 0.07
N ALA A 126 21.04 -6.95 0.50
CA ALA A 126 21.62 -7.30 1.79
C ALA A 126 23.07 -6.81 1.99
N GLY A 127 23.75 -6.37 0.93
CA GLY A 127 25.16 -5.93 0.97
C GLY A 127 25.36 -4.42 1.16
N THR A 128 24.40 -3.58 0.79
CA THR A 128 24.56 -2.12 0.81
C THR A 128 23.59 -1.39 1.73
N GLY A 129 22.58 -2.06 2.27
CA GLY A 129 21.51 -1.43 3.05
C GLY A 129 20.62 -0.50 2.23
N MET A 130 20.84 -0.41 0.91
CA MET A 130 20.05 0.45 0.03
C MET A 130 18.98 -0.36 -0.68
N MET A 131 17.79 0.21 -0.78
CA MET A 131 16.75 -0.31 -1.66
C MET A 131 17.20 -0.16 -3.10
N GLN A 132 17.21 -1.25 -3.87
CA GLN A 132 17.42 -1.13 -5.31
C GLN A 132 16.17 -0.48 -5.92
N PRO A 133 16.36 0.47 -6.85
CA PRO A 133 15.22 1.03 -7.55
C PRO A 133 14.44 -0.09 -8.26
N PRO A 134 13.11 0.02 -8.29
CA PRO A 134 12.29 -0.92 -9.04
C PRO A 134 12.68 -0.92 -10.51
N LYS A 135 12.46 -2.04 -11.21
CA LYS A 135 12.68 -2.10 -12.65
C LYS A 135 11.83 -1.05 -13.35
N PRO A 136 12.38 -0.38 -14.39
CA PRO A 136 11.61 0.58 -15.17
C PRO A 136 10.34 -0.07 -15.73
N VAL A 137 9.22 0.60 -15.55
CA VAL A 137 7.93 0.22 -16.14
C VAL A 137 7.80 0.98 -17.47
N SER A 138 7.37 0.28 -18.52
CA SER A 138 7.13 0.91 -19.82
C SER A 138 5.77 1.59 -19.90
N GLY A 139 5.65 2.65 -20.69
CA GLY A 139 4.41 3.40 -20.92
C GLY A 139 4.43 4.78 -20.25
N GLU A 140 3.34 5.52 -20.38
CA GLU A 140 3.20 6.84 -19.78
C GLU A 140 2.79 6.76 -18.31
N PRO A 141 3.39 7.57 -17.41
CA PRO A 141 3.00 7.62 -16.02
C PRO A 141 1.53 7.99 -15.83
N THR A 142 0.85 7.32 -14.92
CA THR A 142 -0.54 7.62 -14.56
C THR A 142 -0.65 8.20 -13.15
N LEU A 143 -1.79 8.79 -12.80
CA LEU A 143 -2.01 9.30 -11.44
C LEU A 143 -1.87 8.20 -10.38
N GLN A 144 -2.31 6.98 -10.71
CA GLN A 144 -2.30 5.86 -9.78
C GLN A 144 -1.07 4.95 -9.92
N GLY A 145 -0.22 5.22 -10.94
CA GLY A 145 0.99 4.46 -11.19
C GLY A 145 0.75 2.99 -11.51
N VAL A 146 1.80 2.19 -11.30
CA VAL A 146 1.79 0.73 -11.39
C VAL A 146 2.09 0.16 -10.01
N SER A 147 1.17 -0.67 -9.50
CA SER A 147 1.24 -1.19 -8.14
C SER A 147 1.48 -2.70 -8.13
N ALA A 148 2.60 -3.12 -7.54
CA ALA A 148 2.90 -4.51 -7.22
C ALA A 148 2.47 -4.84 -5.80
N ALA A 149 1.73 -5.92 -5.63
CA ALA A 149 1.17 -6.36 -4.37
C ALA A 149 1.80 -7.66 -3.88
N GLN A 150 1.97 -7.77 -2.58
CA GLN A 150 2.50 -8.97 -1.93
C GLN A 150 1.90 -9.14 -0.54
N TRP A 151 1.41 -10.34 -0.24
CA TRP A 151 1.04 -10.71 1.12
C TRP A 151 2.28 -10.82 2.01
N GLN A 152 2.23 -10.17 3.14
CA GLN A 152 3.19 -10.35 4.23
C GLN A 152 2.53 -11.14 5.35
N THR A 153 3.11 -12.28 5.66
CA THR A 153 2.67 -13.13 6.78
C THR A 153 3.78 -13.23 7.82
N PRO A 154 3.45 -13.54 9.08
CA PRO A 154 4.48 -13.76 10.10
C PRO A 154 5.54 -14.81 9.71
N GLN A 155 5.18 -15.75 8.85
CA GLN A 155 6.13 -16.73 8.31
C GLN A 155 7.13 -16.11 7.34
N SER A 156 6.72 -15.17 6.50
CA SER A 156 7.64 -14.49 5.59
C SER A 156 8.67 -13.65 6.34
N THR A 157 8.24 -13.01 7.43
CA THR A 157 9.12 -12.28 8.33
C THR A 157 10.09 -13.22 9.05
N ARG A 158 9.62 -14.38 9.54
CA ARG A 158 10.48 -15.39 10.20
C ARG A 158 11.51 -15.96 9.23
N SER A 159 11.13 -16.23 7.97
CA SER A 159 12.08 -16.70 6.94
C SER A 159 13.17 -15.67 6.65
N TYR A 160 12.82 -14.38 6.66
CA TYR A 160 13.79 -13.29 6.53
C TYR A 160 14.80 -13.28 7.68
N TRP A 161 14.33 -13.32 8.94
CA TRP A 161 15.19 -13.33 10.11
C TRP A 161 16.07 -14.58 10.17
N ASN A 162 15.56 -15.75 9.79
CA ASN A 162 16.36 -16.97 9.71
C ASN A 162 17.48 -16.86 8.68
N LYS A 163 17.24 -16.22 7.53
CA LYS A 163 18.28 -15.95 6.51
C LYS A 163 19.33 -14.98 7.03
N VAL A 164 18.91 -13.90 7.68
CA VAL A 164 19.84 -12.89 8.24
C VAL A 164 20.68 -13.50 9.35
N SER A 165 20.09 -14.29 10.24
CA SER A 165 20.81 -14.97 11.33
C SER A 165 21.79 -16.02 10.82
N ALA A 166 21.44 -16.74 9.76
CA ALA A 166 22.32 -17.75 9.14
C ALA A 166 23.53 -17.10 8.42
N GLN A 167 23.39 -15.87 7.95
CA GLN A 167 24.46 -15.15 7.27
C GLN A 167 25.38 -14.36 8.21
N ASN A 168 24.97 -14.13 9.46
CA ASN A 168 25.77 -13.43 10.45
C ASN A 168 25.70 -14.14 11.82
N PRO A 169 26.58 -15.12 12.07
CA PRO A 169 26.60 -15.88 13.32
C PRO A 169 26.91 -15.04 14.56
N ASN A 170 27.37 -13.79 14.38
CA ASN A 170 27.66 -12.84 15.46
C ASN A 170 26.51 -11.87 15.76
N THR A 171 25.35 -12.03 15.10
CA THR A 171 24.18 -11.23 15.49
C THR A 171 23.72 -11.68 16.87
N PRO A 172 23.74 -10.82 17.92
CA PRO A 172 23.26 -11.20 19.24
C PRO A 172 21.79 -11.65 19.09
N GLY A 173 21.52 -12.92 19.34
CA GLY A 173 20.15 -13.42 19.46
C GLY A 173 19.45 -12.62 20.56
N PHE A 174 18.19 -12.27 20.35
CA PHE A 174 17.39 -11.70 21.44
C PHE A 174 17.37 -12.68 22.61
N PRO A 175 17.87 -12.32 23.80
CA PRO A 175 17.88 -13.21 24.95
C PRO A 175 16.43 -13.60 25.29
N GLY A 176 16.14 -14.89 25.26
CA GLY A 176 14.85 -15.44 25.70
C GLY A 176 13.93 -15.96 24.58
N ILE A 177 14.26 -15.81 23.31
CA ILE A 177 13.49 -16.44 22.24
C ILE A 177 14.23 -17.68 21.75
N ASN A 178 13.87 -18.83 22.29
CA ASN A 178 14.34 -20.12 21.77
C ASN A 178 13.63 -20.42 20.43
N MET A 179 14.28 -20.10 19.32
CA MET A 179 13.75 -20.28 17.97
C MET A 179 13.89 -21.73 17.44
N GLN A 180 14.31 -22.68 18.28
CA GLN A 180 14.63 -24.06 17.90
C GLN A 180 13.53 -25.09 18.16
N GLY A 181 12.32 -24.64 18.54
CA GLY A 181 11.16 -25.54 18.57
C GLY A 181 10.81 -26.05 17.17
N PRO A 182 10.36 -27.34 17.02
CA PRO A 182 9.83 -27.79 15.74
C PRO A 182 8.73 -26.80 15.30
N PRO A 183 8.69 -26.42 14.02
CA PRO A 183 7.67 -25.52 13.54
C PRO A 183 6.32 -26.22 13.67
N THR A 184 5.58 -25.91 14.71
CA THR A 184 4.15 -26.18 14.72
C THR A 184 3.58 -25.41 13.53
N PRO A 185 2.92 -26.06 12.56
CA PRO A 185 2.25 -25.32 11.48
C PRO A 185 1.33 -24.32 12.15
N PRO A 186 1.49 -23.02 11.90
CA PRO A 186 0.60 -22.06 12.50
C PRO A 186 -0.81 -22.35 11.98
N ASP A 187 -1.80 -22.24 12.85
CA ASP A 187 -3.19 -22.28 12.44
C ASP A 187 -3.42 -21.17 11.41
N PRO A 188 -3.74 -21.49 10.14
CA PRO A 188 -3.93 -20.49 9.11
C PRO A 188 -5.01 -19.46 9.47
N ARG A 189 -5.87 -19.76 10.45
CA ARG A 189 -6.93 -18.85 10.93
C ARG A 189 -6.42 -17.78 11.90
N ASN A 190 -5.23 -17.91 12.46
CA ASN A 190 -4.67 -17.02 13.48
C ASN A 190 -3.44 -16.25 13.02
N LEU A 191 -3.07 -16.35 11.74
CA LEU A 191 -1.79 -15.80 11.27
C LEU A 191 -1.80 -14.30 11.12
N GLY A 192 -2.96 -13.69 10.92
CA GLY A 192 -2.97 -12.29 10.51
C GLY A 192 -2.02 -12.06 9.33
N GLY A 193 -1.86 -10.84 8.94
CA GLY A 193 -0.94 -10.46 7.87
C GLY A 193 -1.29 -9.09 7.34
N SER A 194 -0.42 -8.57 6.48
CA SER A 194 -0.59 -7.29 5.82
C SER A 194 -0.54 -7.49 4.31
N LEU A 195 -1.23 -6.64 3.58
CA LEU A 195 -0.95 -6.46 2.16
C LEU A 195 0.10 -5.36 2.02
N LYS A 196 1.28 -5.69 1.48
CA LYS A 196 2.27 -4.71 1.05
C LYS A 196 2.01 -4.37 -0.41
N VAL A 197 1.94 -3.07 -0.72
CA VAL A 197 1.81 -2.55 -2.09
C VAL A 197 2.95 -1.58 -2.34
N VAL A 198 3.68 -1.76 -3.45
CA VAL A 198 4.70 -0.83 -3.90
C VAL A 198 4.24 -0.25 -5.23
N THR A 199 4.17 1.08 -5.29
CA THR A 199 3.69 1.80 -6.47
C THR A 199 4.78 2.70 -7.02
N THR A 200 5.00 2.60 -8.32
CA THR A 200 5.95 3.40 -9.10
C THR A 200 5.27 3.94 -10.34
N HIS A 201 6.01 4.62 -11.21
CA HIS A 201 5.49 5.12 -12.49
C HIS A 201 4.29 6.05 -12.30
N ILE A 202 4.38 6.88 -11.26
CA ILE A 202 3.34 7.82 -10.86
C ILE A 202 3.57 9.15 -11.56
N ARG A 203 2.53 9.70 -12.17
CA ARG A 203 2.59 11.04 -12.76
C ARG A 203 2.76 12.07 -11.64
N PRO A 204 3.63 13.10 -11.81
CA PRO A 204 3.82 14.16 -10.82
C PRO A 204 2.52 14.80 -10.36
N GLY A 205 2.44 15.11 -9.07
CA GLY A 205 1.26 15.67 -8.43
C GLY A 205 1.59 16.39 -7.14
N PHE A 206 0.63 16.46 -6.22
CA PHE A 206 0.79 17.16 -4.96
C PHE A 206 0.51 16.24 -3.76
N LEU A 207 1.33 16.37 -2.71
CA LEU A 207 1.14 15.71 -1.42
C LEU A 207 0.09 16.42 -0.55
N ARG A 208 -0.16 17.69 -0.83
CA ARG A 208 -1.17 18.53 -0.17
C ARG A 208 -1.79 19.53 -1.14
N ASN A 209 -3.01 19.95 -0.83
CA ASN A 209 -3.79 20.87 -1.65
C ASN A 209 -3.15 22.28 -1.80
N ASN A 210 -2.19 22.63 -0.92
CA ASN A 210 -1.44 23.89 -1.01
C ASN A 210 -0.21 23.83 -1.92
N GLY A 211 -0.15 22.83 -2.82
CA GLY A 211 0.83 22.78 -3.89
C GLY A 211 2.17 22.11 -3.51
N VAL A 212 2.24 21.39 -2.40
CA VAL A 212 3.44 20.61 -2.06
C VAL A 212 3.63 19.48 -3.06
N PRO A 213 4.70 19.49 -3.88
CA PRO A 213 4.83 18.56 -5.00
C PRO A 213 5.36 17.19 -4.58
N TYR A 214 5.13 16.20 -5.45
CA TYR A 214 5.96 15.01 -5.61
C TYR A 214 6.35 14.83 -7.08
N SER A 215 7.50 14.21 -7.33
CA SER A 215 8.07 14.04 -8.66
C SER A 215 7.62 12.76 -9.36
N ALA A 216 8.04 12.57 -10.61
CA ALA A 216 7.87 11.32 -11.35
C ALA A 216 8.70 10.15 -10.78
N ASN A 217 9.70 10.45 -9.95
CA ASN A 217 10.59 9.46 -9.31
C ASN A 217 10.08 9.03 -7.94
N VAL A 218 8.88 9.48 -7.53
CA VAL A 218 8.28 9.10 -6.26
C VAL A 218 8.09 7.60 -6.17
N LEU A 219 8.47 7.04 -5.03
CA LEU A 219 8.19 5.66 -4.63
C LEU A 219 7.17 5.68 -3.49
N LEU A 220 6.09 4.94 -3.66
CA LEU A 220 5.08 4.76 -2.63
C LEU A 220 5.08 3.31 -2.16
N THR A 221 5.30 3.10 -0.87
CA THR A 221 5.10 1.81 -0.22
C THR A 221 3.94 1.91 0.76
N GLU A 222 2.99 1.01 0.66
CA GLU A 222 1.81 0.97 1.52
C GLU A 222 1.65 -0.40 2.17
N TYR A 223 1.17 -0.38 3.42
CA TYR A 223 0.79 -1.57 4.16
C TYR A 223 -0.68 -1.44 4.54
N TYR A 224 -1.47 -2.45 4.21
CA TYR A 224 -2.89 -2.54 4.49
C TYR A 224 -3.11 -3.59 5.57
N ASP A 225 -3.53 -3.16 6.73
CA ASP A 225 -3.74 -3.97 7.92
C ASP A 225 -5.21 -3.98 8.33
N LEU A 226 -5.73 -5.16 8.66
CA LEU A 226 -7.11 -5.34 9.08
C LEU A 226 -7.17 -5.62 10.59
N HIS A 227 -7.90 -4.79 11.31
CA HIS A 227 -8.18 -4.98 12.74
C HIS A 227 -9.66 -5.26 12.96
N LYS A 228 -9.95 -6.23 13.82
CA LYS A 228 -11.31 -6.58 14.23
C LYS A 228 -11.46 -6.31 15.72
N GLU A 229 -12.44 -5.50 16.07
CA GLU A 229 -12.75 -5.14 17.44
C GLU A 229 -13.73 -6.14 18.06
N SER A 230 -13.75 -6.21 19.38
CA SER A 230 -14.64 -7.10 20.13
C SER A 230 -16.13 -6.80 19.93
N ASN A 231 -16.48 -5.56 19.58
CA ASN A 231 -17.83 -5.13 19.26
C ASN A 231 -18.28 -5.48 17.85
N GLY A 232 -17.42 -6.15 17.05
CA GLY A 232 -17.67 -6.51 15.66
C GLY A 232 -17.25 -5.48 14.63
N ASP A 233 -16.81 -4.30 15.03
CA ASP A 233 -16.26 -3.29 14.12
C ASP A 233 -15.00 -3.80 13.44
N GLN A 234 -14.83 -3.44 12.17
CA GLN A 234 -13.63 -3.75 11.41
C GLN A 234 -13.01 -2.44 10.93
N TRP A 235 -11.70 -2.37 11.11
CA TRP A 235 -10.89 -1.23 10.75
C TRP A 235 -9.80 -1.63 9.78
N LEU A 236 -9.71 -0.89 8.69
CA LEU A 236 -8.61 -0.96 7.75
C LEU A 236 -7.66 0.21 8.06
N VAL A 237 -6.43 -0.12 8.40
CA VAL A 237 -5.35 0.86 8.61
C VAL A 237 -4.40 0.77 7.44
N VAL A 238 -4.15 1.90 6.79
CA VAL A 238 -3.22 1.99 5.67
C VAL A 238 -2.05 2.86 6.09
N THR A 239 -0.88 2.25 6.24
CA THR A 239 0.37 2.97 6.45
C THR A 239 1.02 3.24 5.10
N SER A 240 1.23 4.51 4.77
CA SER A 240 1.84 4.95 3.52
C SER A 240 3.21 5.57 3.79
N ILE A 241 4.21 5.14 3.03
CA ILE A 241 5.59 5.65 3.06
C ILE A 241 5.87 6.23 1.67
N VAL A 242 6.05 7.54 1.62
CA VAL A 242 6.36 8.28 0.38
C VAL A 242 7.83 8.65 0.40
N GLU A 243 8.57 8.21 -0.60
CA GLU A 243 9.99 8.51 -0.80
C GLU A 243 10.15 9.27 -2.12
N ASP A 244 10.76 10.43 -2.08
CA ASP A 244 11.01 11.27 -3.26
C ASP A 244 12.28 12.10 -3.06
N ALA A 245 13.40 11.62 -3.54
CA ALA A 245 14.69 12.28 -3.38
C ALA A 245 14.78 13.67 -4.03
N GLN A 246 13.84 14.02 -4.92
CA GLN A 246 13.77 15.34 -5.52
C GLN A 246 13.17 16.39 -4.58
N TYR A 247 12.23 15.99 -3.72
CA TYR A 247 11.43 16.94 -2.94
C TYR A 247 11.42 16.67 -1.42
N LEU A 248 11.86 15.49 -0.99
CA LEU A 248 11.85 15.10 0.42
C LEU A 248 13.26 14.79 0.92
N ASP A 249 13.62 15.31 2.10
CA ASP A 249 14.86 15.02 2.80
C ASP A 249 14.82 13.67 3.54
N ALA A 250 13.62 13.15 3.81
CA ALA A 250 13.38 11.87 4.45
C ALA A 250 12.04 11.27 3.98
N PRO A 251 11.82 9.96 4.13
CA PRO A 251 10.52 9.35 3.86
C PRO A 251 9.40 10.02 4.67
N TRP A 252 8.30 10.36 3.99
CA TRP A 252 7.10 10.84 4.65
C TRP A 252 6.17 9.67 4.97
N VAL A 253 6.01 9.39 6.26
CA VAL A 253 5.19 8.28 6.75
C VAL A 253 3.87 8.81 7.28
N THR A 254 2.78 8.25 6.83
CA THR A 254 1.43 8.61 7.26
C THR A 254 0.57 7.35 7.47
N THR A 255 -0.50 7.49 8.24
CA THR A 255 -1.54 6.47 8.37
C THR A 255 -2.88 7.03 7.92
N SER A 256 -3.77 6.14 7.47
CA SER A 256 -5.15 6.46 7.15
C SER A 256 -6.04 5.36 7.67
N HIS A 257 -7.11 5.74 8.35
CA HIS A 257 -8.02 4.81 9.00
C HIS A 257 -9.36 4.78 8.29
N PHE A 258 -9.87 3.57 8.09
CA PHE A 258 -11.16 3.34 7.47
C PHE A 258 -11.96 2.38 8.33
N LYS A 259 -13.24 2.67 8.52
CA LYS A 259 -14.18 1.78 9.18
C LYS A 259 -15.02 1.05 8.12
N ARG A 260 -15.27 -0.23 8.30
CA ARG A 260 -16.09 -1.02 7.39
C ARG A 260 -17.54 -0.54 7.42
N GLU A 261 -18.13 -0.35 6.26
CA GLU A 261 -19.58 -0.13 6.10
C GLU A 261 -20.26 -1.45 5.70
N LEU A 262 -21.50 -1.62 6.17
CA LEU A 262 -22.27 -2.86 5.92
C LEU A 262 -22.60 -3.03 4.44
N ASP A 263 -22.82 -1.92 3.74
CA ASP A 263 -23.21 -1.91 2.33
C ASP A 263 -22.57 -0.73 1.58
N GLY A 264 -22.85 -0.63 0.29
CA GLY A 264 -22.37 0.45 -0.56
C GLY A 264 -23.39 1.56 -0.80
N SER A 265 -24.45 1.69 0.01
CA SER A 265 -25.54 2.64 -0.23
C SER A 265 -25.12 4.11 -0.23
N LYS A 266 -24.02 4.41 0.49
CA LYS A 266 -23.46 5.76 0.60
C LYS A 266 -22.33 6.04 -0.42
N TRP A 267 -22.14 5.15 -1.36
CA TRP A 267 -21.13 5.33 -2.40
C TRP A 267 -21.53 6.46 -3.34
N ASP A 268 -20.70 7.51 -3.39
CA ASP A 268 -20.98 8.72 -4.17
C ASP A 268 -19.70 9.24 -4.84
N PRO A 269 -19.30 8.66 -6.00
CA PRO A 269 -18.06 9.02 -6.66
C PRO A 269 -18.14 10.42 -7.28
N GLN A 270 -17.35 11.33 -6.73
CA GLN A 270 -17.21 12.71 -7.19
C GLN A 270 -16.00 12.86 -8.12
N PRO A 271 -16.07 13.69 -9.14
CA PRO A 271 -14.92 14.00 -10.01
C PRO A 271 -13.80 14.67 -9.21
N CYS A 272 -12.62 14.79 -9.83
CA CYS A 272 -11.56 15.60 -9.25
C CYS A 272 -11.99 17.07 -9.18
N GLU A 273 -11.77 17.68 -8.02
CA GLU A 273 -12.06 19.09 -7.80
C GLU A 273 -10.80 19.86 -7.46
N LEU A 274 -10.70 21.08 -7.95
CA LEU A 274 -9.66 21.99 -7.54
C LEU A 274 -10.00 22.56 -6.17
N ILE A 275 -9.26 22.11 -5.15
CA ILE A 275 -9.44 22.58 -3.78
C ILE A 275 -8.57 23.80 -3.58
N LEU A 276 -9.20 24.97 -3.46
CA LEU A 276 -8.51 26.24 -3.21
C LEU A 276 -8.27 26.44 -1.72
N PRO A 277 -7.18 27.15 -1.32
CA PRO A 277 -6.99 27.59 0.05
C PRO A 277 -8.18 28.45 0.50
N ASN A 278 -8.63 28.23 1.72
CA ASN A 278 -9.59 29.14 2.33
C ASN A 278 -8.96 30.55 2.41
N LYS A 279 -9.71 31.55 1.97
CA LYS A 279 -9.31 32.97 2.03
C LYS A 279 -9.23 33.45 3.46
#